data_b5553ab9abdbf8e35e89a4ccada31ccc
#
_entry.id   b5553ab9abdbf8e35e89a4ccada31ccc
#
_cell.length_a   1.000
_cell.length_b   1.000
_cell.length_c   1.000
_cell.angle_alpha   90.00
_cell.angle_beta   90.00
_cell.angle_gamma   90.00
#
_symmetry.space_group_name_H-M   'P 1'
#
loop_
_entity.id
_entity.type
_entity.pdbx_description
1 polymer ?
#
loop_
_entity_poly.entity_id
_entity_poly.type
_entity_poly.pdbx_seq_one_letter_code
_entity_poly.pdbx_strand_id
1 'polypeptide(L)'
;MSRHENFNINLSGPCGFYCGTCRHYLARAKGLLKEKNLKHGCKGCRVQDKKCAWIKRDCALARNNEITFCFECKDFPCANLRKLDQRHMRDDKVGLIDNLLRIKKIGAEQWLKEQEDKWRCPKCGGNICVIDRECYDCSYKFR
;
A
#
# COMPACT_ATOMS: atom_id res chain seq x y z
N MET A 1 -12.38 21.06 10.75
CA MET A 1 -11.25 20.17 10.91
C MET A 1 -10.46 20.05 9.60
N SER A 2 -9.18 20.18 9.68
CA SER A 2 -8.32 20.07 8.51
C SER A 2 -8.20 18.61 8.07
N ARG A 3 -8.24 18.38 6.76
CA ARG A 3 -8.00 17.05 6.23
C ARG A 3 -6.56 16.59 6.45
N HIS A 4 -5.65 17.51 6.68
CA HIS A 4 -4.25 17.19 6.97
C HIS A 4 -4.09 16.37 8.24
N GLU A 5 -5.00 16.50 9.18
CA GLU A 5 -4.96 15.73 10.42
C GLU A 5 -5.12 14.24 10.18
N ASN A 6 -5.79 13.86 9.07
CA ASN A 6 -6.03 12.46 8.74
C ASN A 6 -5.08 11.93 7.68
N PHE A 7 -4.21 12.80 7.16
CA PHE A 7 -3.26 12.42 6.14
C PHE A 7 -2.10 11.67 6.76
N ASN A 8 -1.88 10.44 6.29
CA ASN A 8 -0.78 9.62 6.78
C ASN A 8 -0.01 9.03 5.60
N ILE A 9 1.09 9.68 5.25
CA ILE A 9 1.93 9.24 4.12
C ILE A 9 2.50 7.84 4.34
N ASN A 10 2.56 7.39 5.59
CA ASN A 10 3.06 6.04 5.89
C ASN A 10 2.16 4.93 5.35
N LEU A 11 0.95 5.27 4.93
CA LEU A 11 0.07 4.31 4.28
C LEU A 11 0.36 4.16 2.78
N SER A 12 1.26 4.98 2.23
CA SER A 12 1.70 4.87 0.84
C SER A 12 3.13 4.36 0.78
N GLY A 13 3.34 3.20 0.15
CA GLY A 13 4.69 2.71 -0.08
C GLY A 13 5.38 3.51 -1.17
N PRO A 14 6.71 3.56 -1.18
CA PRO A 14 7.44 4.26 -2.24
C PRO A 14 7.11 3.71 -3.64
N CYS A 15 6.72 2.46 -3.73
CA CYS A 15 6.37 1.78 -4.98
C CYS A 15 4.95 2.05 -5.45
N GLY A 16 4.15 2.82 -4.70
CA GLY A 16 2.77 3.12 -5.06
C GLY A 16 1.74 2.15 -4.52
N PHE A 17 2.12 1.27 -3.60
CA PHE A 17 1.16 0.38 -2.97
C PHE A 17 0.48 1.08 -1.79
N TYR A 18 -0.83 0.92 -1.68
CA TYR A 18 -1.59 1.49 -0.56
C TYR A 18 -1.58 0.50 0.61
N CYS A 19 -0.85 0.83 1.67
CA CYS A 19 -0.69 -0.05 2.82
C CYS A 19 -1.99 -0.30 3.59
N GLY A 20 -2.97 0.59 3.45
CA GLY A 20 -4.29 0.42 4.07
C GLY A 20 -5.08 -0.78 3.54
N THR A 21 -4.61 -1.43 2.47
CA THR A 21 -5.19 -2.67 1.94
C THR A 21 -4.26 -3.86 2.10
N CYS A 22 -3.12 -3.66 2.76
CA CYS A 22 -2.12 -4.70 2.92
C CYS A 22 -2.50 -5.65 4.06
N ARG A 23 -2.38 -6.94 3.79
CA ARG A 23 -2.68 -7.99 4.75
C ARG A 23 -1.93 -7.82 6.07
N HIS A 24 -0.63 -7.57 5.99
CA HIS A 24 0.21 -7.42 7.18
C HIS A 24 -0.13 -6.17 7.99
N TYR A 25 -0.41 -5.08 7.30
CA TYR A 25 -0.79 -3.84 7.96
C TYR A 25 -2.15 -3.95 8.64
N LEU A 26 -3.14 -4.45 7.92
CA LEU A 26 -4.50 -4.57 8.44
C LEU A 26 -4.60 -5.57 9.59
N ALA A 27 -3.93 -6.70 9.46
CA ALA A 27 -3.96 -7.71 10.52
C ALA A 27 -3.37 -7.15 11.81
N ARG A 28 -2.28 -6.39 11.72
CA ARG A 28 -1.69 -5.77 12.90
C ARG A 28 -2.61 -4.69 13.47
N ALA A 29 -3.12 -3.82 12.63
CA ALA A 29 -3.95 -2.70 13.06
C ALA A 29 -5.24 -3.16 13.75
N LYS A 30 -5.77 -4.31 13.34
CA LYS A 30 -7.04 -4.82 13.85
C LYS A 30 -6.88 -5.98 14.85
N GLY A 31 -5.64 -6.30 15.25
CA GLY A 31 -5.39 -7.36 16.20
C GLY A 31 -5.71 -8.76 15.68
N LEU A 32 -5.52 -8.99 14.38
CA LEU A 32 -5.89 -10.24 13.72
C LEU A 32 -4.69 -11.09 13.31
N LEU A 33 -3.51 -10.84 13.88
CA LEU A 33 -2.31 -11.56 13.47
C LEU A 33 -2.45 -13.07 13.64
N LYS A 34 -3.00 -13.49 14.77
CA LYS A 34 -3.20 -14.91 15.04
C LYS A 34 -4.22 -15.53 14.10
N GLU A 35 -5.35 -14.86 13.91
CA GLU A 35 -6.42 -15.34 13.04
C GLU A 35 -5.98 -15.44 11.58
N LYS A 36 -5.07 -14.56 11.16
CA LYS A 36 -4.55 -14.57 9.80
C LYS A 36 -3.25 -15.37 9.67
N ASN A 37 -2.84 -16.02 10.75
CA ASN A 37 -1.66 -16.89 10.78
C ASN A 37 -0.39 -16.14 10.39
N LEU A 38 -0.22 -14.94 10.96
CA LEU A 38 0.94 -14.08 10.72
C LEU A 38 1.74 -13.95 12.01
N LYS A 39 3.06 -14.11 11.91
CA LYS A 39 3.96 -13.93 13.06
C LYS A 39 4.13 -12.46 13.39
N HIS A 40 4.24 -11.63 12.36
CA HIS A 40 4.52 -10.21 12.50
C HIS A 40 3.61 -9.41 11.61
N GLY A 41 3.13 -8.29 12.12
CA GLY A 41 2.40 -7.33 11.33
C GLY A 41 3.35 -6.30 10.72
N CYS A 42 2.78 -5.29 10.09
CA CYS A 42 3.54 -4.21 9.49
C CYS A 42 2.90 -2.88 9.84
N LYS A 43 3.73 -1.89 10.16
CA LYS A 43 3.27 -0.52 10.44
C LYS A 43 3.21 0.34 9.18
N GLY A 44 3.51 -0.23 8.04
CA GLY A 44 3.61 0.47 6.77
C GLY A 44 5.03 0.40 6.22
N CYS A 45 5.17 0.37 4.90
CA CYS A 45 6.48 0.19 4.26
C CYS A 45 7.48 1.30 4.60
N ARG A 46 7.00 2.51 4.92
CA ARG A 46 7.88 3.62 5.27
C ARG A 46 8.35 3.55 6.72
N VAL A 47 7.53 2.97 7.59
CA VAL A 47 7.81 2.90 9.03
C VAL A 47 8.70 1.71 9.35
N GLN A 48 8.48 0.59 8.68
CA GLN A 48 9.23 -0.63 8.91
C GLN A 48 10.05 -1.01 7.68
N ASP A 49 11.23 -1.52 7.95
CA ASP A 49 12.11 -2.01 6.89
C ASP A 49 11.75 -3.46 6.58
N LYS A 50 10.53 -3.66 6.14
CA LYS A 50 10.04 -4.98 5.78
C LYS A 50 10.35 -5.26 4.32
N LYS A 51 10.76 -6.49 4.03
CA LYS A 51 11.25 -6.88 2.70
C LYS A 51 10.20 -7.63 1.89
N CYS A 52 8.93 -7.49 2.24
CA CYS A 52 7.86 -8.17 1.52
C CYS A 52 7.60 -7.56 0.15
N ALA A 53 7.88 -6.25 -0.01
CA ALA A 53 7.95 -5.62 -1.31
C ALA A 53 9.42 -5.29 -1.52
N TRP A 54 10.06 -5.93 -2.47
CA TRP A 54 11.50 -5.88 -2.61
C TRP A 54 12.07 -4.51 -3.02
N ILE A 55 11.24 -3.50 -3.20
CA ILE A 55 11.71 -2.16 -3.56
C ILE A 55 12.70 -1.62 -2.50
N LYS A 56 12.33 -1.66 -1.22
CA LYS A 56 13.23 -1.16 -0.17
C LYS A 56 14.45 -2.07 0.03
N ARG A 57 14.31 -3.36 -0.27
CA ARG A 57 15.43 -4.29 -0.21
C ARG A 57 16.47 -4.00 -1.29
N ASP A 58 15.99 -3.74 -2.51
CA ASP A 58 16.85 -3.67 -3.69
C ASP A 58 17.18 -2.24 -4.15
N CYS A 59 16.53 -1.24 -3.59
CA CYS A 59 16.74 0.15 -3.98
C CYS A 59 17.31 0.98 -2.81
N ALA A 60 18.55 1.38 -2.92
CA ALA A 60 19.21 2.16 -1.86
C ALA A 60 18.54 3.52 -1.67
N LEU A 61 18.05 4.14 -2.73
CA LEU A 61 17.37 5.44 -2.64
C LEU A 61 16.11 5.36 -1.77
N ALA A 62 15.32 4.31 -1.97
CA ALA A 62 14.11 4.12 -1.17
C ALA A 62 14.46 3.73 0.25
N ARG A 63 15.45 2.84 0.43
CA ARG A 63 15.84 2.38 1.75
C ARG A 63 16.40 3.49 2.62
N ASN A 64 17.15 4.40 1.99
CA ASN A 64 17.79 5.51 2.70
C ASN A 64 16.94 6.79 2.73
N ASN A 65 15.68 6.70 2.30
CA ASN A 65 14.76 7.83 2.26
C ASN A 65 15.23 9.00 1.39
N GLU A 66 16.04 8.71 0.37
CA GLU A 66 16.50 9.73 -0.57
C GLU A 66 15.43 10.07 -1.60
N ILE A 67 14.44 9.19 -1.78
CA ILE A 67 13.24 9.47 -2.57
C ILE A 67 12.02 9.17 -1.71
N THR A 68 10.96 9.92 -1.92
CA THR A 68 9.70 9.67 -1.25
C THR A 68 8.87 8.65 -2.05
N PHE A 69 8.87 8.80 -3.37
CA PHE A 69 8.19 7.89 -4.28
C PHE A 69 9.10 7.55 -5.44
N CYS A 70 8.91 6.36 -6.02
CA CYS A 70 9.75 5.88 -7.11
C CYS A 70 9.75 6.78 -8.34
N PHE A 71 8.69 7.57 -8.55
CA PHE A 71 8.67 8.49 -9.72
C PHE A 71 9.70 9.62 -9.59
N GLU A 72 10.28 9.83 -8.41
CA GLU A 72 11.32 10.83 -8.22
C GLU A 72 12.68 10.36 -8.74
N CYS A 73 12.83 9.07 -9.01
CA CYS A 73 14.06 8.49 -9.53
C CYS A 73 14.13 8.69 -11.03
N LYS A 74 15.33 9.06 -11.53
CA LYS A 74 15.54 9.27 -12.96
C LYS A 74 15.33 7.99 -13.79
N ASP A 75 15.47 6.83 -13.16
CA ASP A 75 15.32 5.54 -13.82
C ASP A 75 13.88 5.01 -13.78
N PHE A 76 12.94 5.82 -13.31
CA PHE A 76 11.54 5.43 -13.21
C PHE A 76 10.89 5.23 -14.59
N PRO A 77 10.13 4.14 -14.80
CA PRO A 77 10.02 2.97 -13.94
C PRO A 77 11.17 1.99 -14.17
N CYS A 78 11.88 1.65 -13.09
CA CYS A 78 13.01 0.74 -13.18
C CYS A 78 12.56 -0.71 -13.32
N ALA A 79 13.53 -1.61 -13.63
CA ALA A 79 13.22 -3.02 -13.84
C ALA A 79 12.58 -3.67 -12.60
N ASN A 80 13.06 -3.36 -11.41
CA ASN A 80 12.50 -3.91 -10.18
C ASN A 80 11.05 -3.47 -9.97
N LEU A 81 10.78 -2.19 -10.21
CA LEU A 81 9.42 -1.68 -10.08
C LEU A 81 8.49 -2.32 -11.10
N ARG A 82 8.94 -2.51 -12.32
CA ARG A 82 8.13 -3.16 -13.35
C ARG A 82 7.76 -4.59 -12.97
N LYS A 83 8.71 -5.33 -12.40
CA LYS A 83 8.45 -6.70 -11.93
C LYS A 83 7.41 -6.72 -10.82
N LEU A 84 7.55 -5.81 -9.86
CA LEU A 84 6.61 -5.70 -8.75
C LEU A 84 5.23 -5.30 -9.25
N ASP A 85 5.17 -4.35 -10.17
CA ASP A 85 3.92 -3.91 -10.78
C ASP A 85 3.20 -5.06 -11.48
N GLN A 86 3.93 -5.84 -12.27
CA GLN A 86 3.36 -6.99 -12.98
C GLN A 86 2.79 -8.02 -12.00
N ARG A 87 3.51 -8.26 -10.90
CA ARG A 87 3.04 -9.19 -9.88
C ARG A 87 1.73 -8.73 -9.24
N HIS A 88 1.65 -7.47 -8.85
CA HIS A 88 0.43 -6.93 -8.25
C HIS A 88 -0.72 -6.87 -9.24
N MET A 89 -0.45 -6.53 -10.50
CA MET A 89 -1.51 -6.56 -11.53
C MET A 89 -2.06 -7.97 -11.72
N ARG A 90 -1.18 -8.97 -11.72
CA ARG A 90 -1.59 -10.36 -11.87
C ARG A 90 -2.35 -10.88 -10.66
N ASP A 91 -1.81 -10.64 -9.46
CA ASP A 91 -2.32 -11.26 -8.24
C ASP A 91 -3.44 -10.45 -7.57
N ASP A 92 -3.29 -9.14 -7.49
CA ASP A 92 -4.19 -8.27 -6.72
C ASP A 92 -5.00 -7.32 -7.59
N LYS A 93 -4.70 -7.23 -8.88
CA LYS A 93 -5.30 -6.28 -9.81
C LYS A 93 -5.02 -4.83 -9.41
N VAL A 94 -3.84 -4.59 -8.83
CA VAL A 94 -3.40 -3.26 -8.42
C VAL A 94 -2.25 -2.82 -9.31
N GLY A 95 -2.36 -1.63 -9.92
CA GLY A 95 -1.32 -1.06 -10.76
C GLY A 95 -0.45 -0.08 -9.98
N LEU A 96 0.78 -0.48 -9.67
CA LEU A 96 1.70 0.37 -8.90
C LEU A 96 2.18 1.56 -9.71
N ILE A 97 2.56 1.34 -10.97
CA ILE A 97 3.02 2.42 -11.84
C ILE A 97 1.90 3.43 -12.08
N ASP A 98 0.69 2.94 -12.34
CA ASP A 98 -0.48 3.82 -12.51
C ASP A 98 -0.73 4.64 -11.24
N ASN A 99 -0.61 4.01 -10.06
CA ASN A 99 -0.76 4.72 -8.80
C ASN A 99 0.30 5.81 -8.64
N LEU A 100 1.55 5.50 -8.97
CA LEU A 100 2.63 6.48 -8.87
C LEU A 100 2.41 7.67 -9.81
N LEU A 101 1.95 7.42 -11.02
CA LEU A 101 1.65 8.51 -11.96
C LEU A 101 0.48 9.35 -11.45
N ARG A 102 -0.50 8.72 -10.81
CA ARG A 102 -1.62 9.44 -10.21
C ARG A 102 -1.16 10.30 -9.05
N ILE A 103 -0.31 9.75 -8.17
CA ILE A 103 0.26 10.51 -7.04
C ILE A 103 1.04 11.72 -7.54
N LYS A 104 1.84 11.53 -8.59
CA LYS A 104 2.60 12.62 -9.19
C LYS A 104 1.68 13.73 -9.69
N LYS A 105 0.51 13.37 -10.23
CA LYS A 105 -0.43 14.33 -10.80
C LYS A 105 -1.23 15.08 -9.73
N ILE A 106 -1.72 14.39 -8.71
CA ILE A 106 -2.66 14.99 -7.75
C ILE A 106 -2.12 15.13 -6.33
N GLY A 107 -0.95 14.58 -6.07
CA GLY A 107 -0.35 14.61 -4.74
C GLY A 107 -0.76 13.43 -3.88
N ALA A 108 0.09 13.12 -2.89
CA ALA A 108 -0.09 11.95 -2.04
C ALA A 108 -1.34 12.05 -1.14
N GLU A 109 -1.62 13.23 -0.61
CA GLU A 109 -2.78 13.41 0.27
C GLU A 109 -4.10 13.09 -0.45
N GLN A 110 -4.28 13.65 -1.64
CA GLN A 110 -5.50 13.42 -2.42
C GLN A 110 -5.59 11.96 -2.86
N TRP A 111 -4.46 11.38 -3.27
CA TRP A 111 -4.43 9.97 -3.69
C TRP A 111 -4.80 9.03 -2.53
N LEU A 112 -4.28 9.30 -1.33
CA LEU A 112 -4.61 8.47 -0.16
C LEU A 112 -6.09 8.54 0.16
N LYS A 113 -6.69 9.71 0.01
CA LYS A 113 -8.13 9.87 0.20
C LYS A 113 -8.92 9.05 -0.82
N GLU A 114 -8.48 9.06 -2.08
CA GLU A 114 -9.10 8.25 -3.13
C GLU A 114 -9.01 6.76 -2.81
N GLN A 115 -7.85 6.32 -2.31
CA GLN A 115 -7.68 4.91 -1.97
C GLN A 115 -8.55 4.50 -0.79
N GLU A 116 -8.65 5.35 0.22
CA GLU A 116 -9.50 5.09 1.36
C GLU A 116 -10.95 4.89 0.93
N ASP A 117 -11.45 5.76 0.06
CA ASP A 117 -12.82 5.67 -0.45
C ASP A 117 -13.01 4.45 -1.35
N LYS A 118 -12.05 4.18 -2.22
CA LYS A 118 -12.11 3.07 -3.18
C LYS A 118 -12.15 1.71 -2.48
N TRP A 119 -11.37 1.55 -1.42
CA TRP A 119 -11.20 0.27 -0.75
C TRP A 119 -12.03 0.15 0.52
N ARG A 120 -13.08 0.93 0.62
CA ARG A 120 -14.04 0.82 1.71
C ARG A 120 -15.01 -0.32 1.40
N CYS A 121 -15.28 -1.15 2.41
CA CYS A 121 -16.19 -2.29 2.23
C CYS A 121 -17.60 -1.80 1.90
N PRO A 122 -18.23 -2.32 0.82
CA PRO A 122 -19.59 -1.89 0.46
C PRO A 122 -20.64 -2.36 1.46
N LYS A 123 -20.31 -3.34 2.29
CA LYS A 123 -21.26 -3.87 3.28
C LYS A 123 -21.21 -3.14 4.61
N CYS A 124 -20.01 -2.90 5.16
CA CYS A 124 -19.90 -2.35 6.51
C CYS A 124 -19.11 -1.05 6.58
N GLY A 125 -18.52 -0.60 5.47
CA GLY A 125 -17.69 0.60 5.47
C GLY A 125 -16.31 0.41 6.06
N GLY A 126 -15.93 -0.83 6.37
CA GLY A 126 -14.63 -1.14 6.95
C GLY A 126 -13.52 -1.26 5.92
N ASN A 127 -12.44 -1.92 6.30
CA ASN A 127 -11.23 -1.99 5.49
C ASN A 127 -11.13 -3.30 4.72
N ILE A 128 -10.96 -3.18 3.41
CA ILE A 128 -10.77 -4.32 2.52
C ILE A 128 -9.28 -4.64 2.40
N CYS A 129 -8.95 -5.93 2.48
CA CYS A 129 -7.62 -6.42 2.15
C CYS A 129 -7.62 -6.89 0.69
N VAL A 130 -6.81 -6.25 -0.16
CA VAL A 130 -6.76 -6.63 -1.59
C VAL A 130 -6.08 -7.97 -1.81
N ILE A 131 -5.20 -8.36 -0.90
CA ILE A 131 -4.46 -9.62 -1.03
C ILE A 131 -5.37 -10.82 -0.76
N ASP A 132 -6.14 -10.76 0.33
CA ASP A 132 -7.08 -11.83 0.69
C ASP A 132 -8.45 -11.66 0.04
N ARG A 133 -8.71 -10.52 -0.57
CA ARG A 133 -9.97 -10.17 -1.23
C ARG A 133 -11.16 -10.30 -0.30
N GLU A 134 -10.99 -9.80 0.92
CA GLU A 134 -12.07 -9.80 1.91
C GLU A 134 -11.96 -8.59 2.82
N CYS A 135 -13.10 -8.22 3.40
CA CYS A 135 -13.13 -7.18 4.42
C CYS A 135 -12.64 -7.76 5.74
N TYR A 136 -11.71 -7.07 6.40
CA TYR A 136 -11.19 -7.52 7.69
C TYR A 136 -12.06 -7.11 8.87
N ASP A 137 -13.18 -6.43 8.60
CA ASP A 137 -14.12 -6.05 9.66
C ASP A 137 -15.37 -6.91 9.67
N CYS A 138 -15.91 -7.26 8.50
CA CYS A 138 -17.15 -8.04 8.43
C CYS A 138 -17.02 -9.35 7.64
N SER A 139 -15.84 -9.66 7.14
CA SER A 139 -15.54 -10.87 6.37
C SER A 139 -16.23 -10.96 5.01
N TYR A 140 -16.81 -9.84 4.52
CA TYR A 140 -17.36 -9.79 3.16
C TYR A 140 -16.26 -10.13 2.15
N LYS A 141 -16.53 -11.05 1.24
CA LYS A 141 -15.57 -11.46 0.21
C LYS A 141 -15.96 -10.88 -1.13
N PHE A 142 -14.94 -10.45 -1.89
CA PHE A 142 -15.15 -9.91 -3.24
C PHE A 142 -14.17 -10.57 -4.21
N ARG A 143 -14.37 -10.30 -5.50
CA ARG A 143 -13.50 -10.86 -6.53
C ARG A 143 -12.58 -9.83 -7.14
#